data_31251533a739d133e21d990691235a76
#
_entry.id   31251533a739d133e21d990691235a76
#
_cell.length_a   1.000
_cell.length_b   1.000
_cell.length_c   1.000
_cell.angle_alpha   90.00
_cell.angle_beta   90.00
_cell.angle_gamma   90.00
#
_symmetry.space_group_name_H-M   'P 1'
#
loop_
_entity.id
_entity.type
_entity.pdbx_description
1 polymer ?
#
loop_
_entity_poly.entity_id
_entity_poly.type
_entity_poly.pdbx_seq_one_letter_code
_entity_poly.pdbx_strand_id
1 'polypeptide(L)'
;AFLLSSGTEATEAALKLMRMNGQNKQKRRGGIVCFNGAYHGRTMGAQMMTGDKEEKKWVGFEDPNIHHIDFPYPWLVENSKEFFDNSIKKLLENSDLDADKDLCGFMIETFQGWGAIFYPDDFLQALMEFSKEHNILVAFDEMQSGFGRTGKLFGYEHYEVEPDILCCGKGASSGLPLAIVLGS
;
A
#
# COMPACT_ATOMS: atom_id res chain seq x y z
N ALA A 1 -11.87 -14.41 -1.88
CA ALA A 1 -12.01 -13.61 -0.65
C ALA A 1 -11.46 -14.39 0.56
N PHE A 2 -10.79 -13.69 1.46
CA PHE A 2 -10.27 -14.25 2.71
C PHE A 2 -10.81 -13.43 3.89
N LEU A 3 -11.51 -14.08 4.81
CA LEU A 3 -12.19 -13.43 5.94
C LEU A 3 -11.28 -13.41 7.17
N LEU A 4 -11.26 -12.26 7.85
CA LEU A 4 -10.42 -11.96 9.00
C LEU A 4 -11.23 -11.16 10.03
N SER A 5 -10.66 -10.90 11.20
CA SER A 5 -11.40 -10.22 12.28
C SER A 5 -11.09 -8.72 12.36
N SER A 6 -9.97 -8.26 11.83
CA SER A 6 -9.52 -6.86 11.98
C SER A 6 -8.79 -6.35 10.74
N GLY A 7 -8.76 -5.02 10.58
CA GLY A 7 -8.06 -4.36 9.49
C GLY A 7 -6.56 -4.65 9.47
N THR A 8 -5.94 -4.68 10.64
CA THR A 8 -4.51 -4.99 10.75
C THR A 8 -4.19 -6.43 10.29
N GLU A 9 -5.08 -7.40 10.56
CA GLU A 9 -4.93 -8.77 10.03
C GLU A 9 -5.08 -8.82 8.52
N ALA A 10 -5.95 -8.00 7.93
CA ALA A 10 -6.10 -7.92 6.48
C ALA A 10 -4.85 -7.34 5.80
N THR A 11 -4.27 -6.28 6.35
CA THR A 11 -3.01 -5.72 5.82
C THR A 11 -1.82 -6.65 6.00
N GLU A 12 -1.74 -7.42 7.11
CA GLU A 12 -0.78 -8.51 7.30
C GLU A 12 -0.96 -9.63 6.26
N ALA A 13 -2.21 -9.99 5.96
CA ALA A 13 -2.49 -10.99 4.93
C ALA A 13 -2.08 -10.49 3.53
N ALA A 14 -2.34 -9.22 3.21
CA ALA A 14 -1.88 -8.62 1.96
C ALA A 14 -0.34 -8.61 1.85
N LEU A 15 0.36 -8.20 2.91
CA LEU A 15 1.82 -8.27 3.00
C LEU A 15 2.33 -9.69 2.70
N LYS A 16 1.71 -10.69 3.34
CA LYS A 16 2.06 -12.10 3.14
C LYS A 16 1.82 -12.53 1.69
N LEU A 17 0.66 -12.18 1.10
CA LEU A 17 0.31 -12.55 -0.28
C LEU A 17 1.29 -11.93 -1.28
N MET A 18 1.63 -10.65 -1.14
CA MET A 18 2.60 -9.97 -2.00
C MET A 18 3.97 -10.66 -1.94
N ARG A 19 4.46 -10.99 -0.74
CA ARG A 19 5.75 -11.68 -0.55
C ARG A 19 5.73 -13.11 -1.09
N MET A 20 4.65 -13.86 -0.86
CA MET A 20 4.50 -15.21 -1.41
C MET A 20 4.47 -15.20 -2.94
N ASN A 21 3.74 -14.25 -3.55
CA ASN A 21 3.76 -14.08 -5.00
C ASN A 21 5.16 -13.74 -5.51
N GLY A 22 5.89 -12.88 -4.83
CA GLY A 22 7.28 -12.57 -5.15
C GLY A 22 8.19 -13.80 -5.09
N GLN A 23 8.04 -14.64 -4.06
CA GLN A 23 8.77 -15.91 -3.97
C GLN A 23 8.45 -16.86 -5.14
N ASN A 24 7.17 -17.00 -5.50
CA ASN A 24 6.75 -17.80 -6.64
C ASN A 24 7.33 -17.29 -7.96
N LYS A 25 7.56 -15.98 -8.07
CA LYS A 25 8.21 -15.32 -9.21
C LYS A 25 9.75 -15.24 -9.07
N GLN A 26 10.32 -15.90 -8.08
CA GLN A 26 11.77 -15.98 -7.80
C GLN A 26 12.43 -14.62 -7.55
N LYS A 27 11.67 -13.66 -6.99
CA LYS A 27 12.24 -12.38 -6.54
C LYS A 27 13.16 -12.63 -5.34
N ARG A 28 14.30 -11.91 -5.29
CA ARG A 28 15.37 -12.13 -4.30
C ARG A 28 15.00 -11.62 -2.91
N ARG A 29 14.28 -10.49 -2.86
CA ARG A 29 13.85 -9.83 -1.62
C ARG A 29 12.33 -9.74 -1.59
N GLY A 30 11.75 -9.69 -0.42
CA GLY A 30 10.32 -9.45 -0.25
C GLY A 30 10.00 -7.96 -0.14
N GLY A 31 10.54 -7.13 -1.02
CA GLY A 31 10.45 -5.67 -0.97
C GLY A 31 9.03 -5.16 -1.13
N ILE A 32 8.57 -4.36 -0.16
CA ILE A 32 7.27 -3.70 -0.17
C ILE A 32 7.47 -2.20 -0.08
N VAL A 33 6.80 -1.45 -0.93
CA VAL A 33 6.83 0.02 -0.92
C VAL A 33 5.55 0.56 -0.30
N CYS A 34 5.70 1.42 0.69
CA CYS A 34 4.63 2.10 1.41
C CYS A 34 4.85 3.62 1.37
N PHE A 35 3.99 4.39 2.02
CA PHE A 35 4.07 5.85 2.00
C PHE A 35 4.31 6.42 3.40
N ASN A 36 5.14 7.45 3.48
CA ASN A 36 5.28 8.25 4.68
C ASN A 36 3.92 8.85 5.06
N GLY A 37 3.55 8.76 6.33
CA GLY A 37 2.25 9.19 6.84
C GLY A 37 1.09 8.21 6.62
N ALA A 38 1.29 7.07 5.96
CA ALA A 38 0.25 6.04 5.84
C ALA A 38 0.01 5.30 7.16
N TYR A 39 -1.20 4.73 7.32
CA TYR A 39 -1.57 3.92 8.47
C TYR A 39 -2.16 2.58 8.01
N HIS A 40 -1.52 1.47 8.38
CA HIS A 40 -1.94 0.13 7.98
C HIS A 40 -2.25 -0.81 9.15
N GLY A 41 -2.11 -0.35 10.38
CA GLY A 41 -2.41 -1.14 11.58
C GLY A 41 -1.29 -1.15 12.60
N ARG A 42 -1.47 -1.96 13.67
CA ARG A 42 -0.58 -1.96 14.85
C ARG A 42 0.00 -3.33 15.21
N THR A 43 -0.22 -4.36 14.40
CA THR A 43 0.54 -5.62 14.48
C THR A 43 1.89 -5.46 13.77
N MET A 44 2.79 -6.42 13.93
CA MET A 44 4.20 -6.25 13.52
C MET A 44 4.38 -5.82 12.06
N GLY A 45 3.87 -6.57 11.08
CA GLY A 45 4.03 -6.23 9.67
C GLY A 45 3.22 -4.99 9.27
N ALA A 46 1.99 -4.87 9.79
CA ALA A 46 1.16 -3.68 9.57
C ALA A 46 1.81 -2.41 10.13
N GLN A 47 2.43 -2.50 11.31
CA GLN A 47 3.16 -1.39 11.91
C GLN A 47 4.42 -1.03 11.10
N MET A 48 5.10 -2.03 10.53
CA MET A 48 6.25 -1.78 9.64
C MET A 48 5.84 -1.03 8.37
N MET A 49 4.68 -1.35 7.80
CA MET A 49 4.11 -0.67 6.63
C MET A 49 3.56 0.73 6.95
N THR A 50 3.14 1.00 8.19
CA THR A 50 2.71 2.32 8.65
C THR A 50 3.84 3.34 8.51
N GLY A 51 3.53 4.55 8.00
CA GLY A 51 4.52 5.55 7.60
C GLY A 51 5.04 6.45 8.71
N ASP A 52 4.49 6.39 9.93
CA ASP A 52 4.95 7.19 11.07
C ASP A 52 6.08 6.48 11.82
N LYS A 53 7.27 7.09 11.79
CA LYS A 53 8.47 6.55 12.47
C LYS A 53 8.37 6.58 13.98
N GLU A 54 7.69 7.57 14.57
CA GLU A 54 7.53 7.68 16.02
C GLU A 54 6.64 6.55 16.55
N GLU A 55 5.59 6.22 15.83
CA GLU A 55 4.69 5.12 16.19
C GLU A 55 5.36 3.73 16.13
N LYS A 56 6.50 3.61 15.45
CA LYS A 56 7.24 2.34 15.29
C LYS A 56 8.33 2.11 16.34
N LYS A 57 8.70 3.09 17.12
CA LYS A 57 9.84 3.01 18.08
C LYS A 57 9.74 1.85 19.07
N TRP A 58 8.54 1.48 19.48
CA TRP A 58 8.31 0.39 20.42
C TRP A 58 8.66 -0.99 19.85
N VAL A 59 8.71 -1.15 18.54
CA VAL A 59 8.99 -2.43 17.87
C VAL A 59 10.42 -2.88 18.09
N GLY A 60 11.36 -1.93 18.15
CA GLY A 60 12.78 -2.20 18.45
C GLY A 60 13.60 -2.74 17.27
N PHE A 61 13.00 -2.94 16.09
CA PHE A 61 13.68 -3.30 14.84
C PHE A 61 12.91 -2.75 13.64
N GLU A 62 13.56 -2.71 12.48
CA GLU A 62 12.94 -2.37 11.20
C GLU A 62 13.07 -3.56 10.24
N ASP A 63 12.03 -3.83 9.45
CA ASP A 63 12.11 -4.77 8.35
C ASP A 63 12.87 -4.11 7.18
N PRO A 64 14.06 -4.60 6.80
CA PRO A 64 14.89 -3.97 5.77
C PRO A 64 14.28 -4.04 4.37
N ASN A 65 13.21 -4.79 4.20
CA ASN A 65 12.50 -4.95 2.93
C ASN A 65 11.15 -4.21 2.91
N ILE A 66 10.86 -3.37 3.89
CA ILE A 66 9.72 -2.44 3.84
C ILE A 66 10.28 -1.02 3.68
N HIS A 67 9.96 -0.42 2.55
CA HIS A 67 10.50 0.87 2.12
C HIS A 67 9.39 1.91 2.13
N HIS A 68 9.72 3.16 2.44
CA HIS A 68 8.76 4.25 2.43
C HIS A 68 9.22 5.35 1.48
N ILE A 69 8.29 5.81 0.63
CA ILE A 69 8.45 7.01 -0.20
C ILE A 69 7.50 8.10 0.29
N ASP A 70 7.76 9.33 -0.12
CA ASP A 70 6.92 10.45 0.29
C ASP A 70 5.56 10.42 -0.43
N PHE A 71 4.52 10.86 0.28
CA PHE A 71 3.19 11.02 -0.28
C PHE A 71 3.16 12.27 -1.20
N PRO A 72 2.54 12.20 -2.39
CA PRO A 72 2.49 13.30 -3.34
C PRO A 72 1.43 14.35 -2.95
N TYR A 73 1.69 15.12 -1.90
CA TYR A 73 0.74 16.16 -1.46
C TYR A 73 0.44 17.15 -2.58
N PRO A 74 -0.82 17.33 -3.02
CA PRO A 74 -1.17 18.17 -4.18
C PRO A 74 -0.72 19.63 -4.10
N TRP A 75 -0.49 20.13 -2.88
CA TRP A 75 0.02 21.49 -2.66
C TRP A 75 1.55 21.62 -2.63
N LEU A 76 2.27 20.50 -2.71
CA LEU A 76 3.73 20.45 -2.73
C LEU A 76 4.29 19.92 -4.06
N VAL A 77 3.46 19.25 -4.87
CA VAL A 77 3.89 18.54 -6.06
C VAL A 77 3.17 19.11 -7.28
N GLU A 78 3.91 19.73 -8.20
CA GLU A 78 3.35 20.29 -9.44
C GLU A 78 3.19 19.21 -10.53
N ASN A 79 4.17 18.30 -10.65
CA ASN A 79 4.18 17.20 -11.62
C ASN A 79 4.22 15.86 -10.86
N SER A 80 3.06 15.28 -10.66
CA SER A 80 2.91 14.10 -9.82
C SER A 80 3.49 12.83 -10.45
N LYS A 81 3.47 12.71 -11.78
CA LYS A 81 4.12 11.60 -12.49
C LYS A 81 5.65 11.67 -12.33
N GLU A 82 6.25 12.83 -12.59
CA GLU A 82 7.69 13.04 -12.40
C GLU A 82 8.10 12.82 -10.94
N PHE A 83 7.26 13.22 -10.00
CA PHE A 83 7.50 12.98 -8.58
C PHE A 83 7.54 11.48 -8.26
N PHE A 84 6.62 10.68 -8.84
CA PHE A 84 6.65 9.22 -8.71
C PHE A 84 7.95 8.65 -9.27
N ASP A 85 8.27 8.97 -10.53
CA ASP A 85 9.46 8.46 -11.22
C ASP A 85 10.75 8.75 -10.43
N ASN A 86 10.89 9.98 -9.94
CA ASN A 86 12.03 10.40 -9.12
C ASN A 86 12.07 9.71 -7.76
N SER A 87 10.91 9.51 -7.11
CA SER A 87 10.82 8.83 -5.82
C SER A 87 11.23 7.37 -5.91
N ILE A 88 10.76 6.66 -6.94
CA ILE A 88 11.13 5.26 -7.18
C ILE A 88 12.61 5.15 -7.56
N LYS A 89 13.10 5.99 -8.47
CA LYS A 89 14.52 6.00 -8.84
C LYS A 89 15.40 6.19 -7.61
N LYS A 90 15.12 7.18 -6.78
CA LYS A 90 15.85 7.45 -5.54
C LYS A 90 15.78 6.27 -4.56
N LEU A 91 14.63 5.62 -4.44
CA LEU A 91 14.48 4.44 -3.60
C LEU A 91 15.39 3.30 -4.08
N LEU A 92 15.34 2.97 -5.38
CA LEU A 92 16.13 1.89 -5.97
C LEU A 92 17.62 2.14 -5.82
N GLU A 93 18.10 3.35 -6.11
CA GLU A 93 19.50 3.74 -5.98
C GLU A 93 20.00 3.69 -4.51
N ASN A 94 19.23 4.28 -3.58
CA ASN A 94 19.66 4.39 -2.17
C ASN A 94 19.64 3.05 -1.43
N SER A 95 18.79 2.11 -1.84
CA SER A 95 18.62 0.81 -1.18
C SER A 95 19.27 -0.35 -1.97
N ASP A 96 19.96 -0.05 -3.05
CA ASP A 96 20.56 -1.05 -3.95
C ASP A 96 19.54 -2.13 -4.34
N LEU A 97 18.41 -1.69 -4.91
CA LEU A 97 17.30 -2.51 -5.33
C LEU A 97 17.16 -2.55 -6.85
N ASP A 98 16.72 -3.69 -7.34
CA ASP A 98 16.28 -3.93 -8.69
C ASP A 98 14.77 -4.19 -8.65
N ALA A 99 13.97 -3.38 -9.36
CA ALA A 99 12.51 -3.47 -9.31
C ALA A 99 12.00 -4.85 -9.71
N ASP A 100 12.59 -5.47 -10.74
CA ASP A 100 12.19 -6.79 -11.22
C ASP A 100 12.53 -7.93 -10.24
N LYS A 101 13.64 -7.78 -9.52
CA LYS A 101 14.17 -8.85 -8.69
C LYS A 101 13.88 -8.70 -7.21
N ASP A 102 13.61 -7.49 -6.74
CA ASP A 102 13.55 -7.22 -5.31
C ASP A 102 12.19 -6.75 -4.81
N LEU A 103 11.39 -6.04 -5.65
CA LEU A 103 10.10 -5.49 -5.23
C LEU A 103 8.95 -6.47 -5.51
N CYS A 104 8.12 -6.70 -4.50
CA CYS A 104 6.97 -7.60 -4.54
C CYS A 104 5.62 -6.87 -4.50
N GLY A 105 5.56 -5.71 -3.90
CA GLY A 105 4.28 -5.03 -3.72
C GLY A 105 4.37 -3.55 -3.37
N PHE A 106 3.28 -2.85 -3.68
CA PHE A 106 2.92 -1.57 -3.08
C PHE A 106 1.76 -1.78 -2.12
N MET A 107 1.84 -1.20 -0.91
CA MET A 107 0.73 -1.09 0.02
C MET A 107 0.36 0.37 0.14
N ILE A 108 -0.85 0.72 -0.29
CA ILE A 108 -1.33 2.11 -0.33
C ILE A 108 -2.71 2.24 0.32
N GLU A 109 -2.98 3.34 1.00
CA GLU A 109 -4.35 3.74 1.31
C GLU A 109 -4.96 4.36 0.05
N THR A 110 -6.26 4.23 -0.18
CA THR A 110 -6.95 4.91 -1.30
C THR A 110 -6.84 6.43 -1.21
N PHE A 111 -6.86 6.95 0.00
CA PHE A 111 -6.48 8.31 0.35
C PHE A 111 -5.74 8.27 1.69
N GLN A 112 -4.81 9.18 1.92
CA GLN A 112 -4.10 9.22 3.20
C GLN A 112 -5.08 9.55 4.33
N GLY A 113 -5.27 8.59 5.25
CA GLY A 113 -6.41 8.55 6.17
C GLY A 113 -6.48 9.71 7.17
N TRP A 114 -5.33 10.21 7.64
CA TRP A 114 -5.29 11.27 8.66
C TRP A 114 -5.84 12.61 8.16
N GLY A 115 -5.78 12.89 6.85
CA GLY A 115 -6.24 14.14 6.25
C GLY A 115 -7.28 13.96 5.14
N ALA A 116 -7.70 12.72 4.85
CA ALA A 116 -8.53 12.38 3.70
C ALA A 116 -7.97 12.96 2.38
N ILE A 117 -6.64 12.84 2.19
CA ILE A 117 -5.94 13.45 1.07
C ILE A 117 -5.81 12.41 -0.04
N PHE A 118 -6.46 12.67 -1.16
CA PHE A 118 -6.41 11.81 -2.34
C PHE A 118 -5.08 11.95 -3.07
N TYR A 119 -4.66 10.88 -3.74
CA TYR A 119 -3.52 10.93 -4.66
C TYR A 119 -3.89 11.74 -5.91
N PRO A 120 -2.94 12.44 -6.53
CA PRO A 120 -3.12 12.91 -7.91
C PRO A 120 -3.28 11.71 -8.86
N ASP A 121 -4.19 11.81 -9.83
CA ASP A 121 -4.49 10.72 -10.76
C ASP A 121 -3.25 10.25 -11.52
N ASP A 122 -2.46 11.18 -12.07
CA ASP A 122 -1.24 10.88 -12.83
C ASP A 122 -0.20 10.12 -11.99
N PHE A 123 -0.16 10.34 -10.67
CA PHE A 123 0.71 9.59 -9.76
C PHE A 123 0.29 8.13 -9.69
N LEU A 124 -1.00 7.87 -9.48
CA LEU A 124 -1.52 6.50 -9.39
C LEU A 124 -1.41 5.77 -10.73
N GLN A 125 -1.68 6.44 -11.84
CA GLN A 125 -1.48 5.85 -13.17
C GLN A 125 -0.01 5.43 -13.36
N ALA A 126 0.96 6.30 -13.01
CA ALA A 126 2.36 5.97 -13.10
C ALA A 126 2.75 4.79 -12.19
N LEU A 127 2.23 4.75 -10.95
CA LEU A 127 2.44 3.63 -10.03
C LEU A 127 1.90 2.32 -10.61
N MET A 128 0.70 2.32 -11.18
CA MET A 128 0.09 1.13 -11.76
C MET A 128 0.83 0.66 -13.02
N GLU A 129 1.27 1.58 -13.89
CA GLU A 129 2.08 1.28 -15.06
C GLU A 129 3.41 0.62 -14.65
N PHE A 130 4.13 1.24 -13.71
CA PHE A 130 5.39 0.71 -13.16
C PHE A 130 5.19 -0.68 -12.53
N SER A 131 4.14 -0.85 -11.74
CA SER A 131 3.84 -2.12 -11.07
C SER A 131 3.57 -3.23 -12.07
N LYS A 132 2.84 -2.94 -13.13
CA LYS A 132 2.54 -3.89 -14.21
C LYS A 132 3.81 -4.27 -14.99
N GLU A 133 4.64 -3.30 -15.33
CA GLU A 133 5.91 -3.52 -16.05
C GLU A 133 6.84 -4.46 -15.27
N HIS A 134 6.96 -4.25 -13.96
CA HIS A 134 7.88 -4.99 -13.10
C HIS A 134 7.25 -6.18 -12.36
N ASN A 135 6.00 -6.56 -12.68
CA ASN A 135 5.27 -7.64 -12.01
C ASN A 135 5.24 -7.47 -10.47
N ILE A 136 4.89 -6.30 -10.01
CA ILE A 136 4.72 -5.92 -8.62
C ILE A 136 3.22 -5.85 -8.32
N LEU A 137 2.75 -6.46 -7.24
CA LEU A 137 1.35 -6.40 -6.84
C LEU A 137 1.01 -5.06 -6.19
N VAL A 138 -0.19 -4.55 -6.43
CA VAL A 138 -0.70 -3.34 -5.77
C VAL A 138 -1.86 -3.71 -4.85
N ALA A 139 -1.66 -3.46 -3.55
CA ALA A 139 -2.68 -3.65 -2.52
C ALA A 139 -3.23 -2.30 -2.06
N PHE A 140 -4.55 -2.13 -2.18
CA PHE A 140 -5.26 -0.96 -1.64
C PHE A 140 -5.84 -1.27 -0.26
N ASP A 141 -5.47 -0.44 0.70
CA ASP A 141 -6.07 -0.42 2.03
C ASP A 141 -7.34 0.44 2.00
N GLU A 142 -8.47 -0.22 1.84
CA GLU A 142 -9.81 0.37 1.81
C GLU A 142 -10.51 0.33 3.18
N MET A 143 -9.75 0.20 4.26
CA MET A 143 -10.32 0.14 5.61
C MET A 143 -11.11 1.40 5.95
N GLN A 144 -10.66 2.55 5.50
CA GLN A 144 -11.32 3.82 5.76
C GLN A 144 -12.21 4.29 4.60
N SER A 145 -11.84 3.98 3.37
CA SER A 145 -12.46 4.49 2.14
C SER A 145 -13.58 3.61 1.60
N GLY A 146 -13.60 2.32 1.96
CA GLY A 146 -14.58 1.37 1.43
C GLY A 146 -16.00 1.50 1.95
N PHE A 147 -16.90 0.74 1.35
CA PHE A 147 -18.31 0.63 1.69
C PHE A 147 -19.08 1.96 1.67
N GLY A 148 -18.88 2.74 0.59
CA GLY A 148 -19.64 3.94 0.33
C GLY A 148 -19.12 5.21 1.00
N ARG A 149 -18.00 5.15 1.73
CA ARG A 149 -17.41 6.31 2.44
C ARG A 149 -17.15 7.50 1.53
N THR A 150 -16.70 7.24 0.31
CA THR A 150 -16.31 8.26 -0.68
C THR A 150 -17.40 8.56 -1.70
N GLY A 151 -18.59 7.91 -1.59
CA GLY A 151 -19.67 8.00 -2.57
C GLY A 151 -19.64 6.92 -3.65
N LYS A 152 -18.58 6.12 -3.73
CA LYS A 152 -18.50 4.87 -4.51
C LYS A 152 -18.39 3.68 -3.56
N LEU A 153 -18.63 2.45 -4.06
CA LEU A 153 -18.55 1.26 -3.20
C LEU A 153 -17.16 1.13 -2.57
N PHE A 154 -16.13 1.25 -3.40
CA PHE A 154 -14.74 1.35 -2.96
C PHE A 154 -14.10 2.66 -3.46
N GLY A 155 -13.18 3.20 -2.69
CA GLY A 155 -12.58 4.49 -3.00
C GLY A 155 -11.67 4.45 -4.23
N TYR A 156 -11.00 3.32 -4.52
CA TYR A 156 -10.15 3.17 -5.71
C TYR A 156 -10.90 3.42 -7.03
N GLU A 157 -12.22 3.24 -7.04
CA GLU A 157 -13.06 3.49 -8.22
C GLU A 157 -13.04 4.97 -8.69
N HIS A 158 -12.53 5.89 -7.87
CA HIS A 158 -12.33 7.28 -8.28
C HIS A 158 -11.17 7.47 -9.24
N TYR A 159 -10.21 6.53 -9.28
CA TYR A 159 -8.96 6.64 -10.04
C TYR A 159 -8.94 5.86 -11.35
N GLU A 160 -10.01 5.14 -11.67
CA GLU A 160 -10.07 4.28 -12.86
C GLU A 160 -8.92 3.25 -12.93
N VAL A 161 -8.50 2.72 -11.77
CA VAL A 161 -7.48 1.68 -11.63
C VAL A 161 -8.07 0.42 -10.99
N GLU A 162 -7.43 -0.72 -11.21
CA GLU A 162 -7.81 -1.99 -10.57
C GLU A 162 -6.66 -2.50 -9.70
N PRO A 163 -6.85 -2.60 -8.36
CA PRO A 163 -5.86 -3.20 -7.48
C PRO A 163 -5.82 -4.73 -7.64
N ASP A 164 -4.64 -5.33 -7.42
CA ASP A 164 -4.50 -6.79 -7.34
C ASP A 164 -5.07 -7.33 -6.02
N ILE A 165 -4.95 -6.56 -4.94
CA ILE A 165 -5.40 -6.91 -3.60
C ILE A 165 -6.17 -5.72 -3.02
N LEU A 166 -7.30 -6.03 -2.39
CA LEU A 166 -8.13 -5.06 -1.69
C LEU A 166 -8.30 -5.50 -0.24
N CYS A 167 -7.90 -4.65 0.70
CA CYS A 167 -8.11 -4.85 2.13
C CYS A 167 -9.26 -3.98 2.60
N CYS A 168 -10.34 -4.56 3.13
CA CYS A 168 -11.49 -3.81 3.59
C CYS A 168 -12.03 -4.34 4.93
N GLY A 169 -12.74 -3.48 5.65
CA GLY A 169 -13.25 -3.75 6.98
C GLY A 169 -14.14 -2.61 7.44
N LYS A 170 -14.00 -2.15 8.69
CA LYS A 170 -14.81 -1.06 9.29
C LYS A 170 -16.29 -1.07 8.85
N GLY A 171 -16.63 -0.50 7.71
CA GLY A 171 -17.99 -0.45 7.16
C GLY A 171 -18.59 -1.79 6.75
N ALA A 172 -17.79 -2.85 6.64
CA ALA A 172 -18.23 -4.16 6.13
C ALA A 172 -19.24 -4.88 7.03
N SER A 173 -19.24 -4.64 8.34
CA SER A 173 -19.91 -5.53 9.29
C SER A 173 -20.86 -4.88 10.29
N SER A 174 -21.15 -3.60 10.19
CA SER A 174 -22.07 -2.92 11.12
C SER A 174 -21.79 -3.14 12.62
N GLY A 175 -20.51 -3.31 12.98
CA GLY A 175 -20.06 -3.41 14.38
C GLY A 175 -19.55 -4.78 14.84
N LEU A 176 -19.61 -5.81 14.01
CA LEU A 176 -18.96 -7.09 14.29
C LEU A 176 -17.49 -7.06 13.85
N PRO A 177 -16.60 -7.82 14.51
CA PRO A 177 -15.22 -7.98 14.05
C PRO A 177 -15.20 -8.69 12.68
N LEU A 178 -14.95 -7.92 11.62
CA LEU A 178 -14.83 -8.45 10.26
C LEU A 178 -13.90 -7.57 9.45
N ALA A 179 -12.96 -8.21 8.79
CA ALA A 179 -12.18 -7.63 7.70
C ALA A 179 -12.05 -8.67 6.59
N ILE A 180 -11.76 -8.20 5.40
CA ILE A 180 -11.79 -9.02 4.19
C ILE A 180 -10.59 -8.64 3.34
N VAL A 181 -9.92 -9.64 2.78
CA VAL A 181 -8.98 -9.46 1.69
C VAL A 181 -9.61 -10.04 0.43
N LEU A 182 -9.69 -9.23 -0.60
CA LEU A 182 -10.11 -9.62 -1.94
C LEU A 182 -8.89 -9.63 -2.86
N GLY A 183 -8.85 -10.52 -3.80
CA GLY A 183 -7.85 -10.59 -4.85
C GLY A 183 -8.35 -11.46 -5.99
N SER A 184 -7.73 -11.35 -7.16
CA SER A 184 -8.02 -12.14 -8.36
C SER A 184 -7.37 -13.53 -8.29
#